data_17bb2cf28753c22cb0ae44b4f2928c75
#
_entry.id   17bb2cf28753c22cb0ae44b4f2928c75
#
_cell.length_a   1.000
_cell.length_b   1.000
_cell.length_c   1.000
_cell.angle_alpha   90.00
_cell.angle_beta   90.00
_cell.angle_gamma   90.00
#
_symmetry.space_group_name_H-M   'P 1'
#
loop_
_entity.id
_entity.type
_entity.pdbx_description
1 polymer ?
#
loop_
_entity_poly.entity_id
_entity_poly.type
_entity_poly.pdbx_seq_one_letter_code
_entity_poly.pdbx_strand_id
1 'polypeptide(L)'
;MSKVSFSLMIHPKRAKYLPYFLSKIPNLKVNWDEGKGVWDTARRAWLSYDPNKDFQCVIQDDVILCNDFINKVEKLVEKGDEYIYDLFIRDKGQEELKGKWKQGFKDGYIIW
;
A
#
# COMPACT_ATOMS: atom_id res chain seq x y z
N MET A 1 -10.00 -16.04 -3.70
CA MET A 1 -9.72 -15.67 -2.31
C MET A 1 -8.67 -14.56 -2.26
N SER A 2 -8.88 -13.61 -1.38
CA SER A 2 -7.93 -12.51 -1.20
C SER A 2 -6.66 -13.00 -0.49
N LYS A 3 -5.48 -12.61 -0.99
CA LYS A 3 -4.19 -12.96 -0.41
C LYS A 3 -3.51 -11.79 0.27
N VAL A 4 -4.09 -10.61 0.19
CA VAL A 4 -3.46 -9.37 0.66
C VAL A 4 -4.29 -8.75 1.77
N SER A 5 -3.65 -8.39 2.87
CA SER A 5 -4.26 -7.51 3.86
C SER A 5 -3.79 -6.08 3.61
N PHE A 6 -4.67 -5.13 3.87
CA PHE A 6 -4.42 -3.72 3.59
C PHE A 6 -4.45 -2.90 4.89
N SER A 7 -3.47 -2.04 5.07
CA SER A 7 -3.37 -1.14 6.21
C SER A 7 -3.11 0.28 5.73
N LEU A 8 -3.70 1.25 6.39
CA LEU A 8 -3.55 2.66 6.09
C LEU A 8 -2.81 3.36 7.22
N MET A 9 -1.83 4.18 6.86
CA MET A 9 -1.21 5.15 7.76
C MET A 9 -1.88 6.49 7.52
N ILE A 10 -2.56 7.04 8.52
CA ILE A 10 -3.29 8.29 8.36
C ILE A 10 -3.03 9.25 9.52
N HIS A 11 -2.82 10.53 9.18
CA HIS A 11 -2.68 11.59 10.15
C HIS A 11 -4.06 12.22 10.44
N PRO A 12 -4.35 12.61 11.70
CA PRO A 12 -5.63 13.23 12.03
C PRO A 12 -5.99 14.46 11.16
N LYS A 13 -4.99 15.21 10.70
CA LYS A 13 -5.21 16.35 9.79
C LYS A 13 -5.78 15.93 8.44
N ARG A 14 -5.67 14.66 8.07
CA ARG A 14 -6.18 14.12 6.81
C ARG A 14 -7.38 13.19 7.02
N ALA A 15 -8.01 13.25 8.19
CA ALA A 15 -9.16 12.41 8.52
C ALA A 15 -10.29 12.50 7.48
N LYS A 16 -10.43 13.64 6.82
CA LYS A 16 -11.44 13.85 5.78
C LYS A 16 -11.28 12.91 4.57
N TYR A 17 -10.10 12.33 4.37
CA TYR A 17 -9.85 11.40 3.26
C TYR A 17 -10.15 9.95 3.62
N LEU A 18 -10.41 9.66 4.88
CA LEU A 18 -10.67 8.27 5.31
C LEU A 18 -11.84 7.62 4.55
N PRO A 19 -12.99 8.29 4.35
CA PRO A 19 -14.08 7.69 3.59
C PRO A 19 -13.69 7.26 2.17
N TYR A 20 -12.80 8.02 1.52
CA TYR A 20 -12.29 7.67 0.21
C TYR A 20 -11.56 6.31 0.24
N PHE A 21 -10.65 6.12 1.20
CA PHE A 21 -9.91 4.87 1.32
C PHE A 21 -10.81 3.70 1.68
N LEU A 22 -11.74 3.90 2.59
CA LEU A 22 -12.70 2.85 2.98
C LEU A 22 -13.63 2.47 1.83
N SER A 23 -13.98 3.40 0.96
CA SER A 23 -14.81 3.11 -0.21
C SER A 23 -14.07 2.23 -1.22
N LYS A 24 -12.74 2.37 -1.30
CA LYS A 24 -11.90 1.60 -2.21
C LYS A 24 -11.45 0.27 -1.63
N ILE A 25 -11.26 0.21 -0.32
CA ILE A 25 -10.76 -0.96 0.39
C ILE A 25 -11.62 -1.19 1.63
N PRO A 26 -12.73 -1.94 1.51
CA PRO A 26 -13.69 -2.10 2.62
C PRO A 26 -13.10 -2.71 3.89
N ASN A 27 -12.09 -3.59 3.77
CA ASN A 27 -11.48 -4.28 4.91
C ASN A 27 -10.18 -3.63 5.35
N LEU A 28 -10.02 -2.36 5.07
CA LEU A 28 -8.81 -1.61 5.41
C LEU A 28 -8.65 -1.46 6.92
N LYS A 29 -7.45 -1.77 7.41
CA LYS A 29 -7.09 -1.50 8.81
C LYS A 29 -6.50 -0.10 8.90
N VAL A 30 -7.04 0.71 9.79
CA VAL A 30 -6.67 2.13 9.90
C VAL A 30 -5.71 2.31 11.08
N ASN A 31 -4.56 2.92 10.82
CA ASN A 31 -3.55 3.21 11.83
C ASN A 31 -3.32 4.71 11.89
N TRP A 32 -3.78 5.33 12.97
CA TRP A 32 -3.68 6.78 13.15
C TRP A 32 -2.31 7.18 13.67
N ASP A 33 -1.79 8.28 13.14
CA ASP A 33 -0.62 8.94 13.71
C ASP A 33 -0.97 9.47 15.09
N GLU A 34 -0.15 9.09 16.09
CA GLU A 34 -0.35 9.46 17.49
C GLU A 34 0.64 10.52 17.96
N GLY A 35 1.33 11.19 17.06
CA GLY A 35 2.31 12.19 17.41
C GLY A 35 3.66 11.63 17.86
N LYS A 36 3.90 10.35 17.60
CA LYS A 36 5.15 9.66 17.98
C LYS A 36 6.12 9.50 16.82
N GLY A 37 5.86 10.17 15.71
CA GLY A 37 6.68 10.11 14.51
C GLY A 37 6.17 9.12 13.48
N VAL A 38 6.66 9.27 12.26
CA VAL A 38 6.21 8.46 11.12
C VAL A 38 6.57 6.97 11.29
N TRP A 39 7.69 6.68 11.92
CA TRP A 39 8.13 5.29 12.12
C TRP A 39 7.22 4.52 13.07
N ASP A 40 6.68 5.19 14.09
CA ASP A 40 5.71 4.56 14.98
C ASP A 40 4.46 4.13 14.22
N THR A 41 3.90 5.03 13.42
CA THR A 41 2.70 4.72 12.62
C THR A 41 2.99 3.64 11.57
N ALA A 42 4.13 3.73 10.89
CA ALA A 42 4.54 2.72 9.91
C ALA A 42 4.67 1.34 10.54
N ARG A 43 5.33 1.26 11.70
CA ARG A 43 5.50 0.00 12.41
C ARG A 43 4.16 -0.62 12.76
N ARG A 44 3.23 0.16 13.31
CA ARG A 44 1.90 -0.34 13.65
C ARG A 44 1.13 -0.80 12.41
N ALA A 45 1.25 -0.07 11.30
CA ALA A 45 0.61 -0.45 10.05
C ALA A 45 1.14 -1.78 9.51
N TRP A 46 2.46 -1.97 9.53
CA TRP A 46 3.05 -3.25 9.11
C TRP A 46 2.67 -4.40 10.05
N LEU A 47 2.59 -4.14 11.34
CA LEU A 47 2.25 -5.16 12.33
C LEU A 47 0.75 -5.49 12.39
N SER A 48 -0.09 -4.70 11.74
CA SER A 48 -1.53 -4.94 11.71
C SER A 48 -1.95 -5.90 10.60
N TYR A 49 -1.04 -6.68 10.06
CA TYR A 49 -1.34 -7.65 9.01
C TYR A 49 -2.31 -8.72 9.51
N ASP A 50 -3.06 -9.27 8.56
CA ASP A 50 -3.93 -10.41 8.81
C ASP A 50 -3.10 -11.69 8.68
N PRO A 51 -2.96 -12.50 9.75
CA PRO A 51 -2.15 -13.71 9.70
C PRO A 51 -2.70 -14.78 8.74
N ASN A 52 -3.94 -14.64 8.29
CA ASN A 52 -4.53 -15.54 7.31
C ASN A 52 -4.26 -15.10 5.86
N LYS A 53 -3.54 -14.02 5.67
CA LYS A 53 -3.16 -13.52 4.36
C LYS A 53 -1.66 -13.71 4.13
N ASP A 54 -1.27 -13.79 2.87
CA ASP A 54 0.12 -14.04 2.50
C ASP A 54 0.95 -12.77 2.35
N PHE A 55 0.28 -11.63 2.12
CA PHE A 55 0.93 -10.36 1.84
C PHE A 55 0.30 -9.24 2.64
N GLN A 56 1.10 -8.22 2.93
CA GLN A 56 0.65 -7.00 3.60
C GLN A 56 0.93 -5.80 2.69
N CYS A 57 -0.11 -5.02 2.42
CA CYS A 57 -0.01 -3.77 1.67
C CYS A 57 -0.23 -2.60 2.62
N VAL A 58 0.78 -1.75 2.77
CA VAL A 58 0.68 -0.55 3.60
C VAL A 58 0.53 0.67 2.69
N ILE A 59 -0.46 1.49 2.97
CA ILE A 59 -0.84 2.66 2.17
C ILE A 59 -0.70 3.90 3.04
N GLN A 60 -0.16 4.97 2.45
CA GLN A 60 -0.10 6.27 3.10
C GLN A 60 -1.29 7.14 2.68
N ASP A 61 -1.66 8.09 3.53
CA ASP A 61 -2.86 8.90 3.35
C ASP A 61 -2.75 10.02 2.29
N ASP A 62 -1.58 10.15 1.67
CA ASP A 62 -1.31 11.17 0.65
C ASP A 62 -1.29 10.61 -0.78
N VAL A 63 -1.83 9.42 -0.99
CA VAL A 63 -1.86 8.78 -2.31
C VAL A 63 -3.27 8.73 -2.88
N ILE A 64 -3.34 8.64 -4.21
CA ILE A 64 -4.57 8.39 -4.94
C ILE A 64 -4.50 6.96 -5.48
N LEU A 65 -5.51 6.16 -5.17
CA LEU A 65 -5.56 4.77 -5.59
C LEU A 65 -6.06 4.69 -7.03
N CYS A 66 -5.41 3.87 -7.85
CA CYS A 66 -5.86 3.64 -9.23
C CYS A 66 -7.18 2.88 -9.23
N ASN A 67 -7.86 2.91 -10.40
CA ASN A 67 -9.08 2.14 -10.57
C ASN A 67 -8.80 0.66 -10.37
N ASP A 68 -9.72 -0.03 -9.69
CA ASP A 68 -9.62 -1.46 -9.45
C ASP A 68 -8.35 -1.85 -8.69
N PHE A 69 -7.97 -1.02 -7.73
CA PHE A 69 -6.72 -1.16 -6.99
C PHE A 69 -6.54 -2.54 -6.37
N ILE A 70 -7.57 -3.03 -5.65
CA ILE A 70 -7.48 -4.32 -4.95
C ILE A 70 -7.18 -5.45 -5.93
N ASN A 71 -7.91 -5.52 -7.05
CA ASN A 71 -7.72 -6.59 -8.02
C ASN A 71 -6.34 -6.52 -8.69
N LYS A 72 -5.84 -5.33 -8.93
CA LYS A 72 -4.50 -5.17 -9.50
C LYS A 72 -3.41 -5.63 -8.56
N VAL A 73 -3.54 -5.33 -7.26
CA VAL A 73 -2.59 -5.80 -6.25
C VAL A 73 -2.68 -7.31 -6.08
N GLU A 74 -3.90 -7.86 -6.03
CA GLU A 74 -4.10 -9.30 -5.92
C GLU A 74 -3.48 -10.06 -7.09
N LYS A 75 -3.62 -9.55 -8.32
CA LYS A 75 -3.01 -10.15 -9.49
C LYS A 75 -1.49 -10.10 -9.44
N LEU A 76 -0.94 -9.00 -8.94
CA LEU A 76 0.50 -8.86 -8.80
C LEU A 76 1.09 -9.94 -7.90
N VAL A 77 0.48 -10.19 -6.76
CA VAL A 77 1.00 -11.15 -5.79
C VAL A 77 0.68 -12.60 -6.14
N GLU A 78 -0.22 -12.87 -7.07
CA GLU A 78 -0.51 -14.22 -7.54
C GLU A 78 0.72 -14.94 -8.08
N LYS A 79 1.72 -14.20 -8.53
CA LYS A 79 2.96 -14.77 -9.04
C LYS A 79 3.79 -15.47 -7.97
N GLY A 80 3.47 -15.25 -6.69
CA GLY A 80 4.15 -15.89 -5.58
C GLY A 80 5.58 -15.41 -5.34
N ASP A 81 5.96 -14.28 -5.91
CA ASP A 81 7.29 -13.71 -5.75
C ASP A 81 7.47 -13.11 -4.35
N GLU A 82 8.67 -13.25 -3.80
CA GLU A 82 9.01 -12.76 -2.47
C GLU A 82 9.61 -11.35 -2.53
N TYR A 83 9.12 -10.51 -3.42
CA TYR A 83 9.61 -9.14 -3.57
C TYR A 83 8.83 -8.14 -2.73
N ILE A 84 9.51 -7.06 -2.37
CA ILE A 84 8.86 -5.86 -1.87
C ILE A 84 8.45 -5.04 -3.09
N TYR A 85 7.15 -4.74 -3.20
CA TYR A 85 6.60 -4.01 -4.33
C TYR A 85 6.42 -2.53 -3.98
N ASP A 86 6.94 -1.65 -4.82
CA ASP A 86 6.67 -0.23 -4.73
C ASP A 86 5.56 0.09 -5.74
N LEU A 87 4.38 0.43 -5.20
CA LEU A 87 3.18 0.60 -6.02
C LEU A 87 2.97 2.02 -6.52
N PHE A 88 3.81 2.98 -6.08
CA PHE A 88 3.57 4.38 -6.35
C PHE A 88 4.72 5.03 -7.10
N ILE A 89 4.37 5.88 -8.06
CA ILE A 89 5.34 6.70 -8.78
C ILE A 89 5.72 7.88 -7.91
N ARG A 90 7.00 8.04 -7.63
CA ARG A 90 7.51 9.04 -6.67
C ARG A 90 8.04 10.31 -7.31
N ASP A 91 8.50 10.24 -8.55
CA ASP A 91 9.11 11.38 -9.22
C ASP A 91 8.85 11.34 -10.73
N LYS A 92 9.25 12.41 -11.42
CA LYS A 92 9.04 12.53 -12.86
C LYS A 92 9.75 11.45 -13.66
N GLY A 93 10.91 11.00 -13.19
CA GLY A 93 11.63 9.93 -13.89
C GLY A 93 10.90 8.61 -13.92
N GLN A 94 9.95 8.42 -13.02
CA GLN A 94 9.15 7.20 -12.93
C GLN A 94 7.81 7.32 -13.65
N GLU A 95 7.40 8.50 -14.09
CA GLU A 95 6.11 8.68 -14.77
C GLU A 95 5.98 7.85 -16.04
N GLU A 96 7.09 7.65 -16.75
CA GLU A 96 7.11 6.82 -17.95
C GLU A 96 6.78 5.36 -17.67
N LEU A 97 6.92 4.94 -16.43
CA LEU A 97 6.63 3.59 -15.98
C LEU A 97 5.19 3.43 -15.49
N LYS A 98 4.41 4.49 -15.52
CA LYS A 98 3.02 4.46 -15.05
C LYS A 98 2.22 3.38 -15.76
N GLY A 99 1.65 2.48 -14.98
CA GLY A 99 0.93 1.32 -15.50
C GLY A 99 1.83 0.18 -15.97
N LYS A 100 3.14 0.27 -15.76
CA LYS A 100 4.11 -0.76 -16.13
C LYS A 100 4.88 -1.21 -14.89
N TRP A 101 5.41 -2.42 -14.97
CA TRP A 101 6.24 -2.98 -13.90
C TRP A 101 7.70 -2.91 -14.29
N LYS A 102 8.53 -2.45 -13.36
CA LYS A 102 9.98 -2.46 -13.51
C LYS A 102 10.61 -2.96 -12.22
N GLN A 103 11.49 -3.95 -12.33
CA GLN A 103 12.21 -4.48 -11.19
C GLN A 103 13.29 -3.50 -10.75
N GLY A 104 13.35 -3.22 -9.45
CA GLY A 104 14.43 -2.43 -8.87
C GLY A 104 15.72 -3.24 -8.79
N PHE A 105 16.84 -2.61 -9.10
CA PHE A 105 18.11 -3.32 -9.22
C PHE A 105 18.77 -3.65 -7.88
N LYS A 106 18.62 -2.79 -6.88
CA LYS A 106 19.35 -2.95 -5.63
C LYS A 106 18.53 -3.60 -4.53
N ASP A 107 17.24 -3.37 -4.53
CA ASP A 107 16.40 -3.67 -3.38
C ASP A 107 15.40 -4.79 -3.66
N GLY A 108 15.42 -5.35 -4.85
CA GLY A 108 14.56 -6.47 -5.21
C GLY A 108 13.07 -6.16 -5.22
N TYR A 109 12.70 -4.89 -5.42
CA TYR A 109 11.31 -4.50 -5.50
C TYR A 109 10.90 -4.11 -6.91
N ILE A 110 9.59 -4.13 -7.14
CA ILE A 110 8.99 -3.79 -8.43
C ILE A 110 8.21 -2.49 -8.29
N ILE A 111 8.34 -1.62 -9.29
CA ILE A 111 7.63 -0.33 -9.35
C ILE A 111 6.48 -0.45 -10.33
N TRP A 112 5.33 0.02 -9.92
CA TRP A 112 4.12 0.04 -10.74
C TRP A 112 3.49 1.41 -10.77
#